data_6f6a193710fdebaa14531a91d0239917
#
_entry.id   6f6a193710fdebaa14531a91d0239917
#
_cell.length_a   1.000
_cell.length_b   1.000
_cell.length_c   1.000
_cell.angle_alpha   90.00
_cell.angle_beta   90.00
_cell.angle_gamma   90.00
#
_symmetry.space_group_name_H-M   'P 1'
#
loop_
_entity.id
_entity.type
_entity.pdbx_description
1 polymer ?
#
loop_
_entity_poly.entity_id
_entity_poly.type
_entity_poly.pdbx_seq_one_letter_code
_entity_poly.pdbx_strand_id
1 'polypeptide(L)'
;MDIIQIDLLEEYKYVDSICRDMLGDEKGVPAYIEQMEATPMAVRCKIAGWNDDYRELKHIRWLRNQIAHSTGYVECTPSDVAWLKTFHNRLLTQHNPLADAYRITH
;
A
#
# COMPACT_ATOMS: atom_id res chain seq x y z
N MET A 1 11.54 6.18 18.84
CA MET A 1 10.95 6.24 17.48
C MET A 1 11.17 7.63 16.92
N ASP A 2 11.75 7.75 15.74
CA ASP A 2 11.99 9.06 15.16
C ASP A 2 10.73 9.61 14.47
N ILE A 3 10.80 10.89 14.05
CA ILE A 3 9.64 11.57 13.49
C ILE A 3 9.19 10.96 12.15
N ILE A 4 10.12 10.43 11.36
CA ILE A 4 9.79 9.80 10.07
C ILE A 4 9.02 8.51 10.30
N GLN A 5 9.43 7.73 11.30
CA GLN A 5 8.72 6.51 11.67
C GLN A 5 7.31 6.81 12.19
N ILE A 6 7.16 7.88 12.98
CA ILE A 6 5.84 8.32 13.46
C ILE A 6 4.96 8.71 12.28
N ASP A 7 5.50 9.47 11.34
CA ASP A 7 4.78 9.88 10.14
C ASP A 7 4.33 8.67 9.30
N LEU A 8 5.22 7.68 9.16
CA LEU A 8 4.87 6.46 8.42
C LEU A 8 3.71 5.73 9.08
N LEU A 9 3.76 5.55 10.41
CA LEU A 9 2.71 4.85 11.15
C LEU A 9 1.37 5.59 11.05
N GLU A 10 1.38 6.91 11.15
CA GLU A 10 0.18 7.73 11.02
C GLU A 10 -0.43 7.60 9.63
N GLU A 11 0.39 7.75 8.60
CA GLU A 11 -0.07 7.66 7.22
C GLU A 11 -0.56 6.25 6.88
N TYR A 12 0.15 5.22 7.36
CA TYR A 12 -0.25 3.84 7.17
C TYR A 12 -1.65 3.57 7.73
N LYS A 13 -1.94 4.14 8.87
CA LYS A 13 -3.25 3.99 9.52
C LYS A 13 -4.38 4.47 8.61
N TYR A 14 -4.20 5.61 7.94
CA TYR A 14 -5.20 6.14 7.00
C TYR A 14 -5.35 5.25 5.77
N VAL A 15 -4.23 4.86 5.18
CA VAL A 15 -4.22 3.98 4.00
C VAL A 15 -4.87 2.64 4.33
N ASP A 16 -4.53 2.07 5.48
CA ASP A 16 -5.09 0.79 5.94
C ASP A 16 -6.61 0.88 6.12
N SER A 17 -7.08 1.98 6.69
CA SER A 17 -8.51 2.23 6.88
C SER A 17 -9.26 2.32 5.55
N ILE A 18 -8.68 3.04 4.58
CA ILE A 18 -9.28 3.17 3.24
C ILE A 18 -9.35 1.79 2.57
N CYS A 19 -8.28 1.00 2.67
CA CYS A 19 -8.26 -0.34 2.09
C CYS A 19 -9.33 -1.24 2.71
N ARG A 20 -9.50 -1.17 4.03
CA ARG A 20 -10.57 -1.92 4.71
C ARG A 20 -11.95 -1.56 4.16
N ASP A 21 -12.20 -0.26 4.03
CA ASP A 21 -13.50 0.22 3.54
C ASP A 21 -13.74 -0.16 2.08
N MET A 22 -12.71 0.00 1.25
CA MET A 22 -12.80 -0.34 -0.18
C MET A 22 -13.09 -1.81 -0.42
N LEU A 23 -12.45 -2.68 0.35
CA LEU A 23 -12.48 -4.13 0.10
C LEU A 23 -13.46 -4.87 1.01
N GLY A 24 -14.01 -4.19 2.00
CA GLY A 24 -14.87 -4.84 2.99
C GLY A 24 -14.13 -5.92 3.76
N ASP A 25 -12.83 -5.71 4.04
CA ASP A 25 -11.96 -6.70 4.67
C ASP A 25 -11.19 -6.04 5.80
N GLU A 26 -11.27 -6.63 6.99
CA GLU A 26 -10.62 -6.10 8.20
C GLU A 26 -9.10 -6.00 8.10
N LYS A 27 -8.48 -6.76 7.19
CA LYS A 27 -7.03 -6.79 7.06
C LYS A 27 -6.43 -5.51 6.47
N GLY A 28 -7.21 -4.75 5.70
CA GLY A 28 -6.74 -3.48 5.17
C GLY A 28 -5.66 -3.64 4.10
N VAL A 29 -4.47 -3.07 4.33
CA VAL A 29 -3.36 -3.14 3.36
C VAL A 29 -3.01 -4.58 2.99
N PRO A 30 -2.90 -5.54 3.91
CA PRO A 30 -2.70 -6.94 3.54
C PRO A 30 -3.75 -7.48 2.59
N ALA A 31 -5.01 -7.11 2.76
CA ALA A 31 -6.08 -7.52 1.85
C ALA A 31 -5.90 -6.91 0.47
N TYR A 32 -5.45 -5.64 0.39
CA TYR A 32 -5.15 -5.00 -0.88
C TYR A 32 -4.06 -5.76 -1.64
N ILE A 33 -2.98 -6.12 -0.94
CA ILE A 33 -1.87 -6.90 -1.51
C ILE A 33 -2.37 -8.26 -2.00
N GLU A 34 -3.20 -8.95 -1.22
CA GLU A 34 -3.78 -10.24 -1.62
C GLU A 34 -4.62 -10.12 -2.89
N GLN A 35 -5.39 -9.05 -3.02
CA GLN A 35 -6.18 -8.80 -4.23
C GLN A 35 -5.29 -8.55 -5.44
N MET A 36 -4.18 -7.83 -5.26
CA MET A 36 -3.20 -7.67 -6.33
C MET A 36 -2.63 -9.03 -6.76
N GLU A 37 -2.30 -9.87 -5.78
CA GLU A 37 -1.76 -11.22 -6.05
C GLU A 37 -2.77 -12.11 -6.76
N ALA A 38 -4.05 -11.92 -6.49
CA ALA A 38 -5.13 -12.69 -7.13
C ALA A 38 -5.48 -12.17 -8.53
N THR A 39 -4.99 -11.01 -8.92
CA THR A 39 -5.29 -10.44 -10.23
C THR A 39 -4.55 -11.20 -11.34
N PRO A 40 -5.25 -11.66 -12.39
CA PRO A 40 -4.61 -12.44 -13.45
C PRO A 40 -3.50 -11.67 -14.18
N MET A 41 -2.48 -12.39 -14.61
CA MET A 41 -1.35 -11.81 -15.35
C MET A 41 -1.80 -11.05 -16.60
N ALA A 42 -2.82 -11.56 -17.29
CA ALA A 42 -3.37 -10.91 -18.46
C ALA A 42 -3.90 -9.49 -18.19
N VAL A 43 -4.31 -9.22 -16.95
CA VAL A 43 -4.75 -7.89 -16.51
C VAL A 43 -3.56 -7.06 -16.05
N ARG A 44 -2.71 -7.65 -15.19
CA ARG A 44 -1.54 -6.95 -14.62
C ARG A 44 -0.64 -6.35 -15.68
N CYS A 45 -0.39 -7.10 -16.75
CA CYS A 45 0.54 -6.68 -17.80
C CYS A 45 0.05 -5.45 -18.57
N LYS A 46 -1.21 -5.10 -18.44
CA LYS A 46 -1.78 -3.91 -19.08
C LYS A 46 -1.71 -2.66 -18.21
N ILE A 47 -1.24 -2.80 -16.97
CA ILE A 47 -1.21 -1.71 -15.99
C ILE A 47 0.23 -1.29 -15.76
N ALA A 48 0.58 -0.10 -16.23
CA ALA A 48 1.92 0.46 -16.03
C ALA A 48 2.18 0.66 -14.52
N GLY A 49 3.37 0.25 -14.09
CA GLY A 49 3.78 0.43 -12.69
C GLY A 49 3.21 -0.58 -11.71
N TRP A 50 2.47 -1.60 -12.18
CA TRP A 50 1.88 -2.61 -11.29
C TRP A 50 2.91 -3.26 -10.38
N ASN A 51 4.01 -3.76 -10.94
CA ASN A 51 5.04 -4.45 -10.17
C ASN A 51 5.75 -3.52 -9.19
N ASP A 52 5.98 -2.28 -9.60
CA ASP A 52 6.61 -1.27 -8.72
C ASP A 52 5.71 -0.95 -7.53
N ASP A 53 4.42 -0.74 -7.77
CA ASP A 53 3.44 -0.49 -6.72
C ASP A 53 3.33 -1.69 -5.78
N TYR A 54 3.31 -2.89 -6.33
CA TYR A 54 3.23 -4.12 -5.54
C TYR A 54 4.42 -4.26 -4.61
N ARG A 55 5.64 -4.07 -5.13
CA ARG A 55 6.86 -4.16 -4.31
C ARG A 55 6.91 -3.09 -3.24
N GLU A 56 6.57 -1.84 -3.60
CA GLU A 56 6.56 -0.73 -2.64
C GLU A 56 5.53 -0.95 -1.54
N LEU A 57 4.34 -1.39 -1.89
CA LEU A 57 3.29 -1.62 -0.88
C LEU A 57 3.69 -2.72 0.09
N LYS A 58 4.32 -3.79 -0.40
CA LYS A 58 4.87 -4.84 0.47
C LYS A 58 6.00 -4.32 1.35
N HIS A 59 6.86 -3.46 0.80
CA HIS A 59 7.94 -2.84 1.56
C HIS A 59 7.40 -1.96 2.68
N ILE A 60 6.40 -1.13 2.39
CA ILE A 60 5.76 -0.26 3.37
C ILE A 60 5.11 -1.09 4.50
N ARG A 61 4.43 -2.17 4.13
CA ARG A 61 3.83 -3.09 5.11
C ARG A 61 4.91 -3.69 6.01
N TRP A 62 6.03 -4.11 5.41
CA TRP A 62 7.15 -4.67 6.16
C TRP A 62 7.73 -3.63 7.13
N LEU A 63 7.96 -2.39 6.68
CA LEU A 63 8.44 -1.30 7.52
C LEU A 63 7.52 -1.06 8.71
N ARG A 64 6.23 -0.97 8.45
CA ARG A 64 5.24 -0.76 9.51
C ARG A 64 5.30 -1.86 10.54
N ASN A 65 5.38 -3.11 10.11
CA ASN A 65 5.45 -4.24 11.02
C ASN A 65 6.74 -4.23 11.84
N GLN A 66 7.87 -3.90 11.22
CA GLN A 66 9.14 -3.80 11.91
C GLN A 66 9.13 -2.67 12.95
N ILE A 67 8.62 -1.50 12.59
CA ILE A 67 8.54 -0.36 13.52
C ILE A 67 7.62 -0.70 14.70
N ALA A 68 6.49 -1.33 14.45
CA ALA A 68 5.49 -1.62 15.47
C ALA A 68 5.92 -2.74 16.44
N HIS A 69 6.72 -3.70 15.95
CA HIS A 69 7.05 -4.91 16.72
C HIS A 69 8.54 -5.13 16.94
N SER A 70 9.38 -4.27 16.38
CA SER A 70 10.82 -4.49 16.41
C SER A 70 11.45 -4.12 17.74
N THR A 71 12.50 -4.87 18.09
CA THR A 71 13.40 -4.53 19.19
C THR A 71 14.66 -3.83 18.70
N GLY A 72 14.82 -3.66 17.40
CA GLY A 72 15.99 -3.03 16.78
C GLY A 72 15.63 -1.84 15.91
N TYR A 73 16.68 -1.22 15.36
CA TYR A 73 16.53 -0.10 14.46
C TYR A 73 16.10 -0.56 13.07
N VAL A 74 15.12 0.14 12.49
CA VAL A 74 14.68 -0.07 11.12
C VAL A 74 14.76 1.27 10.40
N GLU A 75 15.46 1.30 9.28
CA GLU A 75 15.57 2.52 8.49
C GLU A 75 14.29 2.79 7.72
N CYS A 76 13.67 3.92 8.02
CA CYS A 76 12.53 4.46 7.29
C CYS A 76 12.92 5.82 6.74
N THR A 77 12.77 6.02 5.45
CA THR A 77 13.24 7.24 4.79
C THR A 77 12.07 8.18 4.51
N PRO A 78 12.36 9.50 4.30
CA PRO A 78 11.32 10.41 3.84
C PRO A 78 10.67 9.97 2.52
N SER A 79 11.42 9.27 1.66
CA SER A 79 10.88 8.72 0.41
C SER A 79 9.79 7.70 0.66
N ASP A 80 9.94 6.86 1.69
CA ASP A 80 8.92 5.87 2.05
C ASP A 80 7.62 6.55 2.44
N VAL A 81 7.71 7.58 3.27
CA VAL A 81 6.54 8.35 3.70
C VAL A 81 5.91 9.08 2.52
N ALA A 82 6.73 9.69 1.66
CA ALA A 82 6.24 10.41 0.48
C ALA A 82 5.50 9.47 -0.48
N TRP A 83 6.05 8.28 -0.70
CA TRP A 83 5.37 7.29 -1.55
C TRP A 83 4.00 6.91 -0.97
N LEU A 84 3.95 6.68 0.34
CA LEU A 84 2.70 6.29 0.99
C LEU A 84 1.66 7.40 0.93
N LYS A 85 2.06 8.66 1.08
CA LYS A 85 1.16 9.80 0.94
C LYS A 85 0.62 9.91 -0.49
N THR A 86 1.48 9.67 -1.48
CA THR A 86 1.06 9.63 -2.88
C THR A 86 0.07 8.50 -3.12
N PHE A 87 0.34 7.33 -2.58
CA PHE A 87 -0.57 6.18 -2.70
C PHE A 87 -1.91 6.46 -2.04
N HIS A 88 -1.90 7.09 -0.87
CA HIS A 88 -3.12 7.54 -0.19
C HIS A 88 -3.98 8.41 -1.13
N ASN A 89 -3.37 9.39 -1.76
CA ASN A 89 -4.07 10.25 -2.71
C ASN A 89 -4.58 9.47 -3.92
N ARG A 90 -3.80 8.51 -4.41
CA ARG A 90 -4.21 7.65 -5.53
C ARG A 90 -5.39 6.76 -5.18
N LEU A 91 -5.51 6.32 -3.93
CA LEU A 91 -6.69 5.59 -3.46
C LEU A 91 -7.94 6.48 -3.51
N LEU A 92 -7.81 7.72 -3.04
CA LEU A 92 -8.91 8.67 -3.00
C LEU A 92 -9.35 9.10 -4.41
N THR A 93 -8.43 9.16 -5.35
CA THR A 93 -8.72 9.59 -6.73
C THR A 93 -8.97 8.43 -7.69
N GLN A 94 -8.98 7.20 -7.19
CA GLN A 94 -9.21 5.99 -7.98
C GLN A 94 -8.18 5.78 -9.10
N HIS A 95 -6.91 6.16 -8.82
CA HIS A 95 -5.79 5.96 -9.73
C HIS A 95 -4.77 5.00 -9.10
N ASN A 96 -5.25 3.86 -8.63
CA ASN A 96 -4.44 2.83 -7.97
C ASN A 96 -4.57 1.51 -8.72
N PRO A 97 -3.68 0.53 -8.44
CA PRO A 97 -3.66 -0.74 -9.19
C PRO A 97 -4.98 -1.47 -9.28
N LEU A 98 -5.71 -1.62 -8.17
CA LEU A 98 -6.98 -2.35 -8.19
C LEU A 98 -8.07 -1.59 -8.91
N ALA A 99 -8.09 -0.27 -8.83
CA ALA A 99 -9.03 0.56 -9.58
C ALA A 99 -8.76 0.43 -11.08
N ASP A 100 -7.49 0.41 -11.48
CA ASP A 100 -7.10 0.22 -12.88
C ASP A 100 -7.50 -1.17 -13.37
N ALA A 101 -7.27 -2.19 -12.54
CA ALA A 101 -7.68 -3.56 -12.88
C ALA A 101 -9.19 -3.66 -13.05
N TYR A 102 -9.94 -3.01 -12.19
CA TYR A 102 -11.42 -2.98 -12.29
C TYR A 102 -11.86 -2.37 -13.63
N ARG A 103 -11.26 -1.25 -14.03
CA ARG A 103 -11.60 -0.58 -15.30
C ARG A 103 -11.29 -1.46 -16.51
N ILE A 104 -10.23 -2.26 -16.46
CA ILE A 104 -9.86 -3.17 -17.55
C ILE A 104 -10.84 -4.34 -17.66
N THR A 105 -11.33 -4.85 -16.52
CA THR A 105 -12.18 -6.05 -16.47
C THR A 105 -13.66 -5.74 -16.51
N HIS A 106 -14.05 -4.51 -16.42
CA HIS A 106 -15.44 -4.05 -16.43
C HIS A 106 -15.60 -2.90 -17.41
#